data_8e9be23da55091166359efcc01479a51
#
_entry.id   8e9be23da55091166359efcc01479a51
#
_cell.length_a   1.000
_cell.length_b   1.000
_cell.length_c   1.000
_cell.angle_alpha   90.00
_cell.angle_beta   90.00
_cell.angle_gamma   90.00
#
_symmetry.space_group_name_H-M   'P 1'
#
loop_
_entity.id
_entity.type
_entity.pdbx_description
1 polymer ?
#
loop_
_entity_poly.entity_id
_entity_poly.type
_entity_poly.pdbx_seq_one_letter_code
_entity_poly.pdbx_strand_id
1 'polypeptide(L)'
;MVDAEPSFQVGALYTYKCNDGSWRILKVLAVDERTVHLRLYSNKFKEEPQDVDSEVLTVIPSKEPNGGVGIGHFPVGRGGFLTEEHVLIKIVPVKDDELEDYRFYLETVKGGR
;
A
#
# COMPACT_ATOMS: atom_id res chain seq x y z
N MET A 1 23.11 -10.60 -11.45
CA MET A 1 22.50 -10.55 -11.32
C MET A 1 21.74 -10.32 -11.20
N VAL A 2 21.38 -10.19 -10.93
CA VAL A 2 20.56 -10.11 -10.70
C VAL A 2 19.86 -9.53 -10.62
N ASP A 3 19.51 -9.33 -10.58
CA ASP A 3 18.85 -8.89 -10.42
C ASP A 3 18.05 -8.57 -9.96
N ALA A 4 18.13 -8.11 -9.72
CA ALA A 4 17.31 -7.95 -8.57
C ALA A 4 16.20 -6.99 -8.77
N GLU A 5 15.18 -7.47 -9.32
CA GLU A 5 13.96 -6.73 -9.24
C GLU A 5 13.57 -6.63 -7.79
N PRO A 6 13.25 -5.42 -7.31
CA PRO A 6 12.65 -5.30 -6.01
C PRO A 6 11.44 -6.20 -6.01
N SER A 7 11.40 -7.09 -5.09
CA SER A 7 10.30 -8.01 -5.00
C SER A 7 9.09 -7.27 -4.49
N PHE A 8 8.03 -7.26 -5.28
CA PHE A 8 6.74 -6.81 -4.80
C PHE A 8 6.16 -7.91 -3.93
N GLN A 9 6.72 -8.07 -2.77
CA GLN A 9 6.33 -9.18 -1.93
C GLN A 9 4.98 -8.90 -1.27
N VAL A 10 4.06 -9.86 -1.38
CA VAL A 10 2.75 -9.74 -0.74
C VAL A 10 2.94 -9.59 0.76
N GLY A 11 2.27 -8.60 1.33
CA GLY A 11 2.40 -8.29 2.74
C GLY A 11 3.43 -7.22 3.06
N ALA A 12 4.22 -6.80 2.08
CA ALA A 12 5.26 -5.81 2.34
C ALA A 12 4.66 -4.46 2.68
N LEU A 13 5.16 -3.85 3.75
CA LEU A 13 4.82 -2.49 4.14
C LEU A 13 5.93 -1.57 3.68
N TYR A 14 5.57 -0.55 2.92
CA TYR A 14 6.50 0.46 2.43
C TYR A 14 6.10 1.82 2.96
N THR A 15 7.10 2.67 3.20
CA THR A 15 6.84 4.06 3.53
C THR A 15 7.36 4.95 2.40
N TYR A 16 6.74 6.10 2.25
CA TYR A 16 7.16 7.06 1.24
C TYR A 16 6.84 8.46 1.74
N LYS A 17 7.61 9.43 1.24
CA LYS A 17 7.43 10.82 1.65
C LYS A 17 6.41 11.50 0.76
N CYS A 18 5.47 12.18 1.38
CA CYS A 18 4.44 12.94 0.68
C CYS A 18 4.92 14.35 0.37
N ASN A 19 4.20 15.05 -0.51
CA ASN A 19 4.56 16.39 -0.90
C ASN A 19 4.53 17.38 0.25
N ASP A 20 3.71 17.11 1.26
CA ASP A 20 3.61 17.99 2.43
C ASP A 20 4.69 17.71 3.47
N GLY A 21 5.62 16.81 3.18
CA GLY A 21 6.70 16.47 4.08
C GLY A 21 6.37 15.36 5.07
N SER A 22 5.14 14.90 5.09
CA SER A 22 4.77 13.79 5.97
C SER A 22 5.12 12.46 5.29
N TRP A 23 5.03 11.39 6.06
CA TRP A 23 5.30 10.03 5.57
C TRP A 23 4.04 9.21 5.71
N ARG A 24 3.80 8.34 4.75
CA ARG A 24 2.64 7.46 4.78
C ARG A 24 3.10 6.03 4.51
N ILE A 25 2.20 5.09 4.76
CA ILE A 25 2.51 3.67 4.61
C ILE A 25 1.50 3.04 3.67
N LEU A 26 2.01 2.18 2.80
CA LEU A 26 1.17 1.35 1.97
C LEU A 26 1.58 -0.10 2.11
N LYS A 27 0.67 -1.01 1.74
CA LYS A 27 0.89 -2.44 1.86
C LYS A 27 0.58 -3.10 0.54
N VAL A 28 1.39 -4.08 0.16
CA VAL A 28 1.15 -4.87 -1.05
C VAL A 28 0.17 -5.98 -0.69
N LEU A 29 -1.00 -5.97 -1.33
CA LEU A 29 -2.02 -6.98 -1.10
C LEU A 29 -1.89 -8.15 -2.04
N ALA A 30 -1.55 -7.87 -3.30
CA ALA A 30 -1.44 -8.90 -4.32
C ALA A 30 -0.60 -8.37 -5.47
N VAL A 31 -0.01 -9.27 -6.22
CA VAL A 31 0.81 -8.90 -7.38
C VAL A 31 0.40 -9.79 -8.53
N ASP A 32 0.13 -9.21 -9.68
CA ASP A 32 -0.08 -9.99 -10.88
C ASP A 32 0.93 -9.56 -11.94
N GLU A 33 0.73 -10.03 -13.15
CA GLU A 33 1.73 -9.89 -14.19
C GLU A 33 2.12 -8.43 -14.46
N ARG A 34 1.16 -7.52 -14.39
CA ARG A 34 1.38 -6.12 -14.75
C ARG A 34 1.05 -5.15 -13.65
N THR A 35 0.43 -5.60 -12.59
CA THR A 35 -0.17 -4.73 -11.60
C THR A 35 0.24 -5.12 -10.20
N VAL A 36 0.50 -4.11 -9.37
CA VAL A 36 0.67 -4.28 -7.94
C VAL A 36 -0.57 -3.72 -7.28
N HIS A 37 -1.21 -4.52 -6.44
CA HIS A 37 -2.44 -4.12 -5.77
C HIS A 37 -2.09 -3.67 -4.36
N LEU A 38 -2.40 -2.41 -4.07
CA LEU A 38 -1.93 -1.75 -2.87
C LEU A 38 -3.09 -1.33 -1.97
N ARG A 39 -2.76 -1.15 -0.70
CA ARG A 39 -3.64 -0.57 0.31
C ARG A 39 -2.90 0.62 0.90
N LEU A 40 -3.55 1.77 0.95
CA LEU A 40 -2.94 2.98 1.50
C LEU A 40 -3.60 3.28 2.84
N TYR A 41 -2.78 3.37 3.87
CA TYR A 41 -3.29 3.67 5.21
C TYR A 41 -3.44 5.17 5.39
N SER A 42 -4.42 5.56 6.21
CA SER A 42 -4.69 6.97 6.46
C SER A 42 -3.69 7.60 7.40
N ASN A 43 -2.92 6.79 8.12
CA ASN A 43 -1.96 7.29 9.10
C ASN A 43 -0.88 8.12 8.44
N LYS A 44 -0.52 9.25 9.08
CA LYS A 44 0.56 10.10 8.63
C LYS A 44 1.60 10.23 9.74
N PHE A 45 2.85 10.27 9.35
CA PHE A 45 3.97 10.37 10.30
C PHE A 45 4.80 11.58 9.94
N LYS A 46 5.30 12.27 10.96
CA LYS A 46 6.13 13.46 10.75
C LYS A 46 7.53 13.09 10.30
N GLU A 47 8.01 11.93 10.71
CA GLU A 47 9.35 11.46 10.38
C GLU A 47 9.24 10.09 9.74
N GLU A 48 10.27 9.72 9.00
CA GLU A 48 10.28 8.42 8.34
C GLU A 48 10.18 7.30 9.36
N PRO A 49 9.10 6.49 9.32
CA PRO A 49 8.97 5.40 10.28
C PRO A 49 9.98 4.29 9.98
N GLN A 50 10.72 3.90 11.00
CA GLN A 50 11.67 2.80 10.89
C GLN A 50 10.99 1.46 11.16
N ASP A 51 9.90 1.50 11.89
CA ASP A 51 9.08 0.34 12.17
C ASP A 51 7.69 0.87 12.50
N VAL A 52 6.71 -0.01 12.43
CA VAL A 52 5.34 0.38 12.71
C VAL A 52 4.57 -0.84 13.21
N ASP A 53 3.70 -0.59 14.18
CA ASP A 53 2.77 -1.62 14.64
C ASP A 53 1.62 -1.67 13.65
N SER A 54 1.49 -2.78 12.92
CA SER A 54 0.45 -2.89 11.91
C SER A 54 -0.95 -2.81 12.48
N GLU A 55 -1.11 -3.05 13.79
CA GLU A 55 -2.43 -2.98 14.42
C GLU A 55 -2.96 -1.55 14.52
N VAL A 56 -2.08 -0.54 14.45
CA VAL A 56 -2.54 0.85 14.51
C VAL A 56 -2.84 1.43 13.14
N LEU A 57 -2.52 0.72 12.08
CA LEU A 57 -2.75 1.19 10.72
C LEU A 57 -4.21 1.03 10.34
N THR A 58 -4.78 2.07 9.73
CA THR A 58 -6.19 2.06 9.36
C THR A 58 -6.40 2.81 8.05
N VAL A 59 -7.48 2.47 7.35
CA VAL A 59 -7.87 3.19 6.14
C VAL A 59 -9.00 4.18 6.42
N ILE A 60 -9.48 4.23 7.66
CA ILE A 60 -10.52 5.18 8.04
C ILE A 60 -9.97 6.60 7.91
N PRO A 61 -10.69 7.51 7.22
CA PRO A 61 -10.19 8.88 7.08
C PRO A 61 -9.93 9.53 8.43
N SER A 62 -8.83 10.25 8.52
CA SER A 62 -8.49 10.96 9.74
C SER A 62 -9.42 12.15 9.92
N LYS A 63 -9.77 12.43 11.18
CA LYS A 63 -10.58 13.59 11.51
C LYS A 63 -9.75 14.85 11.68
N GLU A 64 -8.41 14.70 11.69
CA GLU A 64 -7.52 15.84 11.80
C GLU A 64 -7.58 16.69 10.53
N PRO A 65 -7.44 18.01 10.63
CA PRO A 65 -7.54 18.87 9.45
C PRO A 65 -6.58 18.49 8.31
N ASN A 66 -5.39 18.01 8.64
CA ASN A 66 -4.42 17.60 7.63
C ASN A 66 -4.22 16.10 7.62
N GLY A 67 -5.23 15.37 8.09
CA GLY A 67 -5.12 13.93 8.18
C GLY A 67 -5.21 13.27 6.81
N GLY A 68 -4.73 12.04 6.74
CA GLY A 68 -4.74 11.30 5.51
C GLY A 68 -6.09 10.65 5.22
N VAL A 69 -6.28 10.26 3.98
CA VAL A 69 -7.42 9.47 3.55
C VAL A 69 -6.88 8.12 3.13
N GLY A 70 -7.44 7.05 3.71
CA GLY A 70 -7.01 5.71 3.35
C GLY A 70 -7.72 5.20 2.12
N ILE A 71 -7.08 4.26 1.45
CA ILE A 71 -7.66 3.59 0.30
C ILE A 71 -7.49 2.09 0.51
N GLY A 72 -8.60 1.37 0.59
CA GLY A 72 -8.56 -0.06 0.88
C GLY A 72 -7.89 -0.90 -0.19
N HIS A 73 -8.03 -0.48 -1.43
CA HIS A 73 -7.37 -1.15 -2.56
C HIS A 73 -7.25 -0.18 -3.72
N PHE A 74 -6.07 -0.14 -4.32
CA PHE A 74 -5.91 0.54 -5.61
C PHE A 74 -4.80 -0.17 -6.40
N PRO A 75 -5.00 -0.29 -7.70
CA PRO A 75 -4.00 -0.94 -8.56
C PRO A 75 -3.01 0.08 -9.09
N VAL A 76 -1.76 -0.35 -9.20
CA VAL A 76 -0.70 0.49 -9.77
C VAL A 76 0.09 -0.37 -10.74
N GLY A 77 0.43 0.16 -11.89
CA GLY A 77 1.30 -0.57 -12.81
C GLY A 77 2.64 -0.85 -12.15
N ARG A 78 3.22 -2.00 -12.44
CA ARG A 78 4.50 -2.36 -11.82
C ARG A 78 5.59 -1.34 -12.16
N GLY A 79 5.60 -0.85 -13.40
CA GLY A 79 6.58 0.16 -13.79
C GLY A 79 6.41 1.45 -13.02
N GLY A 80 5.17 1.89 -12.82
CA GLY A 80 4.91 3.09 -12.04
C GLY A 80 5.34 2.95 -10.60
N PHE A 81 5.08 1.79 -9.99
CA PHE A 81 5.50 1.56 -8.62
C PHE A 81 7.03 1.61 -8.50
N LEU A 82 7.73 1.07 -9.50
CA LEU A 82 9.18 1.02 -9.47
C LEU A 82 9.84 2.40 -9.61
N THR A 83 9.13 3.36 -10.21
CA THR A 83 9.70 4.69 -10.40
C THR A 83 9.55 5.57 -9.16
N GLU A 84 8.76 5.15 -8.19
CA GLU A 84 8.56 5.91 -6.96
C GLU A 84 9.53 5.44 -5.90
N GLU A 85 9.93 6.35 -5.02
CA GLU A 85 10.81 6.00 -3.92
C GLU A 85 10.00 5.43 -2.78
N HIS A 86 10.18 4.14 -2.55
CA HIS A 86 9.50 3.45 -1.45
C HIS A 86 10.55 2.73 -0.63
N VAL A 87 10.42 2.82 0.68
CA VAL A 87 11.35 2.17 1.59
C VAL A 87 10.61 1.05 2.31
N LEU A 88 11.14 -0.15 2.19
CA LEU A 88 10.55 -1.31 2.84
C LEU A 88 10.74 -1.23 4.34
N ILE A 89 9.64 -1.36 5.09
CA ILE A 89 9.71 -1.38 6.55
C ILE A 89 9.77 -2.81 7.05
N LYS A 90 8.77 -3.61 6.70
CA LYS A 90 8.71 -5.01 7.11
C LYS A 90 7.61 -5.70 6.32
N ILE A 91 7.51 -7.00 6.51
CA ILE A 91 6.48 -7.80 5.84
C ILE A 91 5.52 -8.31 6.89
N VAL A 92 4.23 -8.05 6.68
CA VAL A 92 3.16 -8.47 7.58
C VAL A 92 2.15 -9.26 6.75
N PRO A 93 1.80 -10.47 7.15
CA PRO A 93 0.87 -11.27 6.35
C PRO A 93 -0.42 -10.51 6.07
N VAL A 94 -0.96 -10.72 4.87
CA VAL A 94 -2.20 -10.08 4.46
C VAL A 94 -3.36 -10.84 5.10
N LYS A 95 -4.23 -10.11 5.81
CA LYS A 95 -5.41 -10.71 6.45
C LYS A 95 -6.55 -10.79 5.46
N ASP A 96 -7.47 -11.70 5.73
CA ASP A 96 -8.59 -11.92 4.83
C ASP A 96 -9.44 -10.67 4.62
N ASP A 97 -9.69 -9.92 5.70
CA ASP A 97 -10.47 -8.70 5.60
C ASP A 97 -9.78 -7.60 4.81
N GLU A 98 -8.46 -7.64 4.71
CA GLU A 98 -7.73 -6.66 3.89
C GLU A 98 -7.93 -6.92 2.40
N LEU A 99 -8.34 -8.11 2.04
CA LEU A 99 -8.54 -8.49 0.64
C LEU A 99 -9.95 -8.24 0.13
N GLU A 100 -10.86 -7.77 0.97
CA GLU A 100 -12.25 -7.58 0.57
C GLU A 100 -12.40 -6.61 -0.61
N ASP A 101 -11.75 -5.46 -0.51
CA ASP A 101 -11.84 -4.47 -1.58
C ASP A 101 -11.16 -4.96 -2.86
N TYR A 102 -10.06 -5.68 -2.71
CA TYR A 102 -9.37 -6.28 -3.85
C TYR A 102 -10.26 -7.30 -4.55
N ARG A 103 -10.94 -8.15 -3.78
CA ARG A 103 -11.85 -9.15 -4.34
C ARG A 103 -13.02 -8.48 -5.05
N PHE A 104 -13.54 -7.43 -4.47
CA PHE A 104 -14.61 -6.66 -5.10
C PHE A 104 -14.14 -6.08 -6.43
N TYR A 105 -12.92 -5.55 -6.45
CA TYR A 105 -12.32 -5.05 -7.68
C TYR A 105 -12.24 -6.14 -8.75
N LEU A 106 -11.78 -7.33 -8.36
CA LEU A 106 -11.67 -8.44 -9.29
C LEU A 106 -13.03 -8.81 -9.89
N GLU A 107 -14.06 -8.85 -9.05
CA GLU A 107 -15.41 -9.16 -9.52
C GLU A 107 -15.93 -8.10 -10.47
N THR A 108 -15.66 -6.84 -10.16
CA THR A 108 -16.09 -5.72 -10.98
C THR A 108 -15.43 -5.79 -12.36
N VAL A 109 -14.14 -6.04 -12.39
CA VAL A 109 -13.39 -6.12 -13.64
C VAL A 109 -13.88 -7.31 -14.48
N LYS A 110 -14.12 -8.45 -13.85
CA LYS A 110 -14.61 -9.62 -14.57
C LYS A 110 -16.06 -9.48 -15.00
N GLY A 111 -16.89 -8.92 -14.13
CA GLY A 111 -18.31 -8.79 -14.41
C GLY A 111 -18.65 -7.60 -15.27
N GLY A 112 -17.70 -6.71 -15.48
CA GLY A 112 -17.93 -5.48 -16.23
C GLY A 112 -17.94 -5.65 -17.73
N ARG A 113 -17.92 -6.88 -18.19
CA ARG A 113 -17.92 -7.13 -19.62
C ARG A 113 -19.21 -7.69 -20.12
#